data_0c6eb4a292964f7f9239945c3546aa6e
#
_entry.id   0c6eb4a292964f7f9239945c3546aa6e
#
_cell.length_a   1.000
_cell.length_b   1.000
_cell.length_c   1.000
_cell.angle_alpha   90.00
_cell.angle_beta   90.00
_cell.angle_gamma   90.00
#
_symmetry.space_group_name_H-M   'P 1'
#
loop_
_entity.id
_entity.type
_entity.pdbx_description
1 polymer ?
#
loop_
_entity_poly.entity_id
_entity_poly.type
_entity_poly.pdbx_seq_one_letter_code
_entity_poly.pdbx_strand_id
1 'polypeptide(L)'
;MPALHVPANSDESGSRVETAEGEFIRTPSGVLVPAVIDPFHRALHHIAPSSLITQTSQTTGMSRREAISGKTVGAQGLWMGQTHVPASTNSGNHHHGASETAIYVVSGAPVFVFLEVDGDEPVERRIETAPGDYVFVPPWVPHREENPDPDAEAVVVIARTTQEAIVVNLEGLDWSEVDLAAKAAAAQDC
;
A
#
# COMPACT_ATOMS: atom_id res chain seq x y z
N MET A 1 -33.99 15.92 13.53
CA MET A 1 -32.99 15.58 14.54
C MET A 1 -31.87 16.60 14.41
N PRO A 2 -31.37 17.25 15.48
CA PRO A 2 -30.30 18.23 15.35
C PRO A 2 -28.98 17.51 14.96
N ALA A 3 -28.27 18.08 13.99
CA ALA A 3 -26.95 17.61 13.60
C ALA A 3 -26.01 17.67 14.83
N LEU A 4 -25.25 16.60 15.06
CA LEU A 4 -24.22 16.59 16.09
C LEU A 4 -23.13 17.58 15.66
N HIS A 5 -23.12 18.73 16.30
CA HIS A 5 -22.06 19.72 16.15
C HIS A 5 -20.85 19.21 16.93
N VAL A 6 -19.83 18.72 16.22
CA VAL A 6 -18.53 18.47 16.81
C VAL A 6 -17.86 19.84 16.94
N PRO A 7 -17.58 20.35 18.18
CA PRO A 7 -16.91 21.63 18.32
C PRO A 7 -15.52 21.50 17.69
N ALA A 8 -15.22 22.38 16.75
CA ALA A 8 -13.87 22.54 16.23
C ALA A 8 -12.97 22.92 17.39
N ASN A 9 -11.91 22.13 17.63
CA ASN A 9 -10.85 22.49 18.55
C ASN A 9 -10.24 23.82 18.06
N SER A 10 -10.18 24.84 18.92
CA SER A 10 -9.94 26.24 18.59
C SER A 10 -8.54 26.60 18.10
N ASP A 11 -7.67 25.63 17.80
CA ASP A 11 -6.27 25.86 17.38
C ASP A 11 -5.91 25.31 15.99
N GLU A 12 -6.85 24.69 15.26
CA GLU A 12 -6.62 24.29 13.87
C GLU A 12 -7.42 25.19 12.92
N SER A 13 -6.88 26.36 12.61
CA SER A 13 -7.44 27.28 11.62
C SER A 13 -7.21 26.74 10.18
N GLY A 14 -7.86 25.67 9.82
CA GLY A 14 -7.96 25.23 8.44
C GLY A 14 -8.78 26.25 7.63
N SER A 15 -8.33 26.60 6.43
CA SER A 15 -9.10 27.47 5.54
C SER A 15 -10.33 26.72 5.03
N ARG A 16 -11.51 27.35 5.11
CA ARG A 16 -12.74 26.82 4.50
C ARG A 16 -12.65 26.89 2.99
N VAL A 17 -13.05 25.84 2.33
CA VAL A 17 -13.08 25.72 0.87
C VAL A 17 -14.46 25.25 0.45
N GLU A 18 -15.11 26.00 -0.42
CA GLU A 18 -16.39 25.63 -1.00
C GLU A 18 -16.15 24.97 -2.35
N THR A 19 -16.73 23.80 -2.55
CA THR A 19 -16.68 23.04 -3.80
C THR A 19 -18.09 22.68 -4.26
N ALA A 20 -18.24 22.14 -5.47
CA ALA A 20 -19.52 21.64 -5.97
C ALA A 20 -20.09 20.48 -5.12
N GLU A 21 -19.25 19.83 -4.30
CA GLU A 21 -19.61 18.72 -3.41
C GLU A 21 -19.94 19.18 -1.98
N GLY A 22 -19.77 20.49 -1.67
CA GLY A 22 -20.09 21.07 -0.38
C GLY A 22 -18.95 21.89 0.23
N GLU A 23 -19.12 22.25 1.50
CA GLU A 23 -18.14 23.00 2.28
C GLU A 23 -17.13 22.05 2.93
N PHE A 24 -15.83 22.35 2.75
CA PHE A 24 -14.72 21.58 3.28
C PHE A 24 -13.79 22.47 4.11
N ILE A 25 -13.04 21.85 5.01
CA ILE A 25 -11.94 22.48 5.74
C ILE A 25 -10.64 21.87 5.21
N ARG A 26 -9.69 22.72 4.80
CA ARG A 26 -8.33 22.29 4.46
C ARG A 26 -7.49 22.21 5.72
N THR A 27 -7.03 21.00 6.05
CA THR A 27 -6.14 20.80 7.20
C THR A 27 -4.76 21.43 6.95
N PRO A 28 -3.93 21.64 7.98
CA PRO A 28 -2.55 22.09 7.82
C PRO A 28 -1.70 21.21 6.89
N SER A 29 -2.00 19.91 6.82
CA SER A 29 -1.38 18.95 5.88
C SER A 29 -1.91 19.04 4.45
N GLY A 30 -2.86 19.96 4.17
CA GLY A 30 -3.43 20.17 2.84
C GLY A 30 -4.62 19.27 2.50
N VAL A 31 -5.02 18.36 3.37
CA VAL A 31 -6.16 17.46 3.16
C VAL A 31 -7.47 18.22 3.28
N LEU A 32 -8.42 17.97 2.38
CA LEU A 32 -9.78 18.49 2.48
C LEU A 32 -10.64 17.52 3.29
N VAL A 33 -11.26 18.03 4.36
CA VAL A 33 -12.24 17.30 5.16
C VAL A 33 -13.58 18.00 5.11
N PRO A 34 -14.74 17.30 5.06
CA PRO A 34 -16.04 17.94 5.08
C PRO A 34 -16.20 18.82 6.32
N ALA A 35 -16.66 20.07 6.14
CA ALA A 35 -16.90 21.00 7.25
C ALA A 35 -18.05 20.51 8.16
N VAL A 36 -18.97 19.74 7.58
CA VAL A 36 -20.06 19.07 8.32
C VAL A 36 -19.99 17.59 7.99
N ILE A 37 -19.77 16.75 9.00
CA ILE A 37 -19.82 15.30 8.86
C ILE A 37 -21.23 14.86 9.27
N ASP A 38 -21.94 14.24 8.32
CA ASP A 38 -23.18 13.54 8.62
C ASP A 38 -22.89 12.03 8.78
N PRO A 39 -22.72 11.56 10.02
CA PRO A 39 -22.31 10.18 10.28
C PRO A 39 -23.45 9.18 10.01
N PHE A 40 -24.69 9.63 9.80
CA PHE A 40 -25.83 8.73 9.67
C PHE A 40 -26.19 8.38 8.23
N HIS A 41 -25.60 9.06 7.23
CA HIS A 41 -25.84 8.79 5.81
C HIS A 41 -24.80 7.87 5.14
N ARG A 42 -23.81 7.36 5.89
CA ARG A 42 -22.81 6.42 5.39
C ARG A 42 -22.84 5.12 6.19
N ALA A 43 -23.06 4.03 5.52
CA ALA A 43 -23.02 2.70 6.12
C ALA A 43 -21.58 2.19 6.23
N LEU A 44 -21.35 1.32 7.22
CA LEU A 44 -20.15 0.50 7.25
C LEU A 44 -20.25 -0.58 6.17
N HIS A 45 -19.13 -0.89 5.52
CA HIS A 45 -19.04 -1.96 4.55
C HIS A 45 -18.37 -3.19 5.19
N HIS A 46 -19.01 -4.34 5.06
CA HIS A 46 -18.46 -5.63 5.47
C HIS A 46 -18.13 -6.46 4.22
N ILE A 47 -16.87 -6.82 4.07
CA ILE A 47 -16.39 -7.67 2.97
C ILE A 47 -16.01 -9.03 3.56
N ALA A 48 -16.80 -10.05 3.25
CA ALA A 48 -16.52 -11.42 3.68
C ALA A 48 -15.37 -12.02 2.85
N PRO A 49 -14.64 -13.02 3.36
CA PRO A 49 -13.57 -13.70 2.61
C PRO A 49 -14.04 -14.29 1.27
N SER A 50 -15.30 -14.74 1.20
CA SER A 50 -15.92 -15.25 -0.03
C SER A 50 -16.23 -14.19 -1.09
N SER A 51 -16.15 -12.91 -0.72
CA SER A 51 -16.45 -11.75 -1.60
C SER A 51 -15.18 -11.06 -2.11
N LEU A 52 -14.00 -11.59 -1.79
CA LEU A 52 -12.74 -11.04 -2.28
C LEU A 52 -12.63 -11.20 -3.80
N ILE A 53 -12.16 -10.14 -4.47
CA ILE A 53 -12.04 -10.09 -5.93
C ILE A 53 -10.64 -10.48 -6.35
N THR A 54 -10.53 -11.47 -7.24
CA THR A 54 -9.24 -11.91 -7.82
C THR A 54 -8.85 -11.15 -9.09
N GLN A 55 -9.80 -10.41 -9.69
CA GLN A 55 -9.57 -9.57 -10.86
C GLN A 55 -8.97 -8.22 -10.46
N THR A 56 -7.74 -8.25 -9.98
CA THR A 56 -6.95 -7.08 -9.58
C THR A 56 -5.53 -7.25 -10.09
N SER A 57 -4.71 -6.18 -10.06
CA SER A 57 -3.31 -6.24 -10.50
C SER A 57 -2.55 -7.31 -9.72
N GLN A 58 -1.87 -8.18 -10.46
CA GLN A 58 -1.13 -9.31 -9.92
C GLN A 58 0.38 -9.06 -10.00
N THR A 59 1.12 -9.64 -9.05
CA THR A 59 2.57 -9.79 -9.11
C THR A 59 2.87 -11.21 -9.58
N THR A 60 3.89 -11.37 -10.40
CA THR A 60 4.32 -12.69 -10.91
C THR A 60 4.53 -13.66 -9.74
N GLY A 61 4.01 -14.87 -9.87
CA GLY A 61 4.16 -15.93 -8.86
C GLY A 61 3.22 -15.82 -7.66
N MET A 62 2.37 -14.78 -7.57
CA MET A 62 1.49 -14.54 -6.43
C MET A 62 0.02 -14.53 -6.81
N SER A 63 -0.86 -14.67 -5.82
CA SER A 63 -2.30 -14.52 -5.98
C SER A 63 -2.81 -13.41 -5.05
N ARG A 64 -3.17 -12.26 -5.63
CA ARG A 64 -3.74 -11.13 -4.90
C ARG A 64 -5.25 -11.14 -4.95
N ARG A 65 -5.89 -10.82 -3.81
CA ARG A 65 -7.34 -10.73 -3.64
C ARG A 65 -7.69 -9.38 -3.04
N GLU A 66 -8.50 -8.62 -3.75
CA GLU A 66 -8.94 -7.28 -3.37
C GLU A 66 -10.13 -7.35 -2.41
N ALA A 67 -10.09 -6.59 -1.33
CA ALA A 67 -11.16 -6.45 -0.37
C ALA A 67 -11.75 -5.02 -0.39
N ILE A 68 -10.92 -4.01 -0.16
CA ILE A 68 -11.30 -2.61 -0.05
C ILE A 68 -10.61 -1.82 -1.16
N SER A 69 -11.40 -1.13 -1.97
CA SER A 69 -10.91 -0.29 -3.07
C SER A 69 -11.97 0.69 -3.53
N GLY A 70 -11.64 1.50 -4.50
CA GLY A 70 -12.61 2.33 -5.21
C GLY A 70 -13.74 1.52 -5.83
N LYS A 71 -13.46 0.31 -6.34
CA LYS A 71 -14.44 -0.57 -6.99
C LYS A 71 -15.38 -1.25 -5.99
N THR A 72 -14.86 -1.69 -4.85
CA THR A 72 -15.62 -2.52 -3.92
C THR A 72 -16.49 -1.71 -2.96
N VAL A 73 -15.94 -0.62 -2.42
CA VAL A 73 -16.60 0.18 -1.36
C VAL A 73 -16.56 1.69 -1.61
N GLY A 74 -16.06 2.13 -2.77
CA GLY A 74 -15.93 3.56 -3.07
C GLY A 74 -14.84 4.24 -2.24
N ALA A 75 -13.81 3.51 -1.81
CA ALA A 75 -12.67 4.08 -1.09
C ALA A 75 -11.94 5.09 -1.97
N GLN A 76 -11.53 6.24 -1.40
CA GLN A 76 -10.90 7.33 -2.16
C GLN A 76 -9.39 7.39 -2.02
N GLY A 77 -8.83 6.81 -0.98
CA GLY A 77 -7.38 6.86 -0.71
C GLY A 77 -6.84 5.59 -0.08
N LEU A 78 -7.61 4.50 -0.15
CA LEU A 78 -7.21 3.23 0.45
C LEU A 78 -7.53 2.09 -0.50
N TRP A 79 -6.53 1.25 -0.73
CA TRP A 79 -6.69 -0.10 -1.23
C TRP A 79 -6.25 -1.09 -0.16
N MET A 80 -7.00 -2.18 0.04
CA MET A 80 -6.62 -3.24 0.99
C MET A 80 -7.05 -4.59 0.44
N GLY A 81 -6.19 -5.60 0.65
CA GLY A 81 -6.46 -6.95 0.21
C GLY A 81 -5.50 -7.96 0.84
N GLN A 82 -5.55 -9.18 0.31
CA GLN A 82 -4.66 -10.26 0.70
C GLN A 82 -3.77 -10.64 -0.48
N THR A 83 -2.55 -11.07 -0.18
CA THR A 83 -1.67 -11.73 -1.13
C THR A 83 -1.29 -13.09 -0.58
N HIS A 84 -1.45 -14.10 -1.43
CA HIS A 84 -1.08 -15.48 -1.19
C HIS A 84 0.20 -15.77 -1.96
N VAL A 85 1.23 -16.19 -1.26
CA VAL A 85 2.55 -16.56 -1.81
C VAL A 85 2.69 -18.07 -1.70
N PRO A 86 2.55 -18.83 -2.79
CA PRO A 86 2.65 -20.29 -2.76
C PRO A 86 3.99 -20.77 -2.19
N ALA A 87 4.01 -22.03 -1.76
CA ALA A 87 5.23 -22.71 -1.30
C ALA A 87 6.34 -22.65 -2.36
N SER A 88 7.59 -22.49 -1.93
CA SER A 88 8.78 -22.44 -2.79
C SER A 88 8.67 -21.44 -3.94
N THR A 89 8.01 -20.29 -3.72
CA THR A 89 7.78 -19.29 -4.76
C THR A 89 8.42 -17.96 -4.38
N ASN A 90 8.88 -17.23 -5.39
CA ASN A 90 9.25 -15.83 -5.26
C ASN A 90 8.46 -14.99 -6.26
N SER A 91 8.22 -13.73 -5.90
CA SER A 91 7.75 -12.74 -6.85
C SER A 91 8.89 -12.28 -7.76
N GLY A 92 8.56 -11.76 -8.94
CA GLY A 92 9.50 -10.92 -9.66
C GLY A 92 9.78 -9.62 -8.89
N ASN A 93 10.89 -8.94 -9.22
CA ASN A 93 11.14 -7.61 -8.71
C ASN A 93 10.05 -6.66 -9.19
N HIS A 94 9.52 -5.84 -8.29
CA HIS A 94 8.46 -4.88 -8.59
C HIS A 94 8.46 -3.70 -7.61
N HIS A 95 7.70 -2.66 -7.92
CA HIS A 95 7.40 -1.57 -6.98
C HIS A 95 5.93 -1.16 -7.06
N HIS A 96 5.49 -0.35 -6.11
CA HIS A 96 4.10 0.08 -5.98
C HIS A 96 3.85 1.53 -6.43
N GLY A 97 4.71 2.08 -7.30
CA GLY A 97 4.60 3.48 -7.73
C GLY A 97 4.71 4.45 -6.56
N ALA A 98 3.94 5.52 -6.60
CA ALA A 98 3.87 6.54 -5.55
C ALA A 98 3.12 6.08 -4.28
N SER A 99 2.64 4.82 -4.23
CA SER A 99 1.88 4.31 -3.09
C SER A 99 2.79 3.91 -1.94
N GLU A 100 2.47 4.35 -0.73
CA GLU A 100 2.94 3.73 0.49
C GLU A 100 2.23 2.40 0.68
N THR A 101 2.95 1.39 1.14
CA THR A 101 2.39 0.05 1.36
C THR A 101 2.71 -0.44 2.76
N ALA A 102 1.66 -0.78 3.52
CA ALA A 102 1.77 -1.49 4.78
C ALA A 102 1.40 -2.96 4.54
N ILE A 103 2.18 -3.86 5.10
CA ILE A 103 2.01 -5.31 4.99
C ILE A 103 1.95 -5.89 6.40
N TYR A 104 0.98 -6.79 6.63
CA TYR A 104 0.86 -7.55 7.87
C TYR A 104 0.92 -9.04 7.55
N VAL A 105 1.81 -9.78 8.20
CA VAL A 105 1.98 -11.22 8.01
C VAL A 105 0.91 -11.97 8.80
N VAL A 106 0.02 -12.67 8.09
CA VAL A 106 -1.06 -13.47 8.67
C VAL A 106 -0.59 -14.88 9.00
N SER A 107 0.10 -15.51 8.04
CA SER A 107 0.63 -16.88 8.17
C SER A 107 1.84 -17.10 7.28
N GLY A 108 2.61 -18.14 7.59
CA GLY A 108 3.88 -18.43 6.92
C GLY A 108 5.00 -17.51 7.41
N ALA A 109 6.13 -17.55 6.71
CA ALA A 109 7.31 -16.76 7.01
C ALA A 109 7.89 -16.15 5.71
N PRO A 110 7.15 -15.24 5.04
CA PRO A 110 7.66 -14.64 3.83
C PRO A 110 8.88 -13.77 4.11
N VAL A 111 9.78 -13.71 3.13
CA VAL A 111 11.00 -12.92 3.18
C VAL A 111 10.87 -11.77 2.18
N PHE A 112 11.16 -10.55 2.62
CA PHE A 112 11.18 -9.37 1.77
C PHE A 112 12.61 -9.02 1.40
N VAL A 113 12.88 -8.88 0.11
CA VAL A 113 14.21 -8.64 -0.42
C VAL A 113 14.24 -7.33 -1.19
N PHE A 114 15.19 -6.47 -0.89
CA PHE A 114 15.37 -5.16 -1.51
C PHE A 114 16.85 -4.79 -1.59
N LEU A 115 17.18 -3.72 -2.32
CA LEU A 115 18.52 -3.16 -2.35
C LEU A 115 18.64 -1.98 -1.37
N GLU A 116 19.72 -1.98 -0.64
CA GLU A 116 20.19 -0.85 0.15
C GLU A 116 21.55 -0.39 -0.39
N VAL A 117 21.85 0.88 -0.26
CA VAL A 117 23.16 1.43 -0.61
C VAL A 117 24.01 1.47 0.65
N ASP A 118 25.11 0.72 0.66
CA ASP A 118 26.10 0.74 1.72
C ASP A 118 27.43 1.27 1.15
N GLY A 119 27.75 2.54 1.46
CA GLY A 119 28.78 3.28 0.76
C GLY A 119 28.39 3.57 -0.69
N ASP A 120 29.19 3.12 -1.66
CA ASP A 120 28.96 3.28 -3.10
C ASP A 120 28.42 2.01 -3.77
N GLU A 121 28.19 0.94 -3.00
CA GLU A 121 27.80 -0.36 -3.54
C GLU A 121 26.36 -0.74 -3.17
N PRO A 122 25.58 -1.33 -4.11
CA PRO A 122 24.30 -1.90 -3.80
C PRO A 122 24.47 -3.22 -3.03
N VAL A 123 23.75 -3.33 -1.91
CA VAL A 123 23.75 -4.55 -1.09
C VAL A 123 22.34 -5.10 -1.00
N GLU A 124 22.16 -6.36 -1.38
CA GLU A 124 20.88 -7.04 -1.18
C GLU A 124 20.62 -7.23 0.32
N ARG A 125 19.47 -6.75 0.77
CA ARG A 125 18.99 -6.94 2.13
C ARG A 125 17.79 -7.86 2.14
N ARG A 126 17.68 -8.64 3.20
CA ARG A 126 16.61 -9.60 3.43
C ARG A 126 15.98 -9.34 4.79
N ILE A 127 14.66 -9.20 4.81
CA ILE A 127 13.85 -9.11 6.03
C ILE A 127 13.12 -10.44 6.17
N GLU A 128 13.54 -11.27 7.11
CA GLU A 128 12.82 -12.48 7.49
C GLU A 128 11.66 -12.09 8.40
N THR A 129 10.47 -12.64 8.16
CA THR A 129 9.27 -12.30 8.92
C THR A 129 8.59 -13.54 9.51
N ALA A 130 7.70 -13.28 10.47
CA ALA A 130 6.85 -14.26 11.13
C ALA A 130 5.41 -13.72 11.24
N PRO A 131 4.41 -14.58 11.51
CA PRO A 131 3.04 -14.13 11.76
C PRO A 131 2.98 -13.09 12.88
N GLY A 132 2.32 -11.96 12.59
CA GLY A 132 2.24 -10.81 13.48
C GLY A 132 3.15 -9.65 13.14
N ASP A 133 4.14 -9.85 12.25
CA ASP A 133 5.05 -8.79 11.83
C ASP A 133 4.40 -7.82 10.86
N TYR A 134 4.92 -6.59 10.87
CA TYR A 134 4.57 -5.52 9.95
C TYR A 134 5.77 -5.11 9.12
N VAL A 135 5.56 -4.91 7.83
CA VAL A 135 6.56 -4.39 6.90
C VAL A 135 6.00 -3.13 6.24
N PHE A 136 6.82 -2.08 6.15
CA PHE A 136 6.49 -0.87 5.41
C PHE A 136 7.36 -0.79 4.17
N VAL A 137 6.71 -0.66 3.01
CA VAL A 137 7.39 -0.43 1.72
C VAL A 137 7.15 1.00 1.30
N PRO A 138 8.19 1.85 1.28
CA PRO A 138 8.09 3.22 0.79
C PRO A 138 7.72 3.28 -0.70
N PRO A 139 7.23 4.44 -1.20
CA PRO A 139 7.03 4.66 -2.62
C PRO A 139 8.28 4.37 -3.45
N TRP A 140 8.09 3.81 -4.64
CA TRP A 140 9.10 3.55 -5.67
C TRP A 140 10.20 2.54 -5.32
N VAL A 141 10.20 1.95 -4.12
CA VAL A 141 11.23 0.99 -3.70
C VAL A 141 11.05 -0.35 -4.41
N PRO A 142 12.00 -0.77 -5.27
CA PRO A 142 11.98 -2.09 -5.85
C PRO A 142 12.24 -3.14 -4.78
N HIS A 143 11.42 -4.18 -4.80
CA HIS A 143 11.54 -5.32 -3.88
C HIS A 143 10.94 -6.57 -4.52
N ARG A 144 11.16 -7.71 -3.86
CA ARG A 144 10.45 -8.96 -4.14
C ARG A 144 10.08 -9.63 -2.82
N GLU A 145 9.06 -10.44 -2.87
CA GLU A 145 8.66 -11.33 -1.78
C GLU A 145 9.02 -12.76 -2.13
N GLU A 146 9.53 -13.50 -1.17
CA GLU A 146 9.89 -14.89 -1.30
C GLU A 146 9.17 -15.70 -0.21
N ASN A 147 8.67 -16.87 -0.58
CA ASN A 147 8.24 -17.88 0.40
C ASN A 147 9.18 -19.09 0.33
N PRO A 148 10.15 -19.19 1.23
CA PRO A 148 11.11 -20.31 1.22
C PRO A 148 10.50 -21.62 1.75
N ASP A 149 9.34 -21.59 2.38
CA ASP A 149 8.66 -22.79 2.89
C ASP A 149 8.32 -23.73 1.72
N PRO A 150 8.77 -25.00 1.74
CA PRO A 150 8.51 -25.94 0.65
C PRO A 150 7.08 -26.49 0.64
N ASP A 151 6.36 -26.42 1.76
CA ASP A 151 5.11 -27.16 1.98
C ASP A 151 3.89 -26.24 2.17
N ALA A 152 4.09 -25.01 2.62
CA ALA A 152 2.99 -24.13 2.98
C ALA A 152 3.04 -22.78 2.26
N GLU A 153 1.86 -22.24 1.93
CA GLU A 153 1.76 -20.86 1.45
C GLU A 153 1.94 -19.85 2.60
N ALA A 154 2.48 -18.70 2.28
CA ALA A 154 2.43 -17.54 3.15
C ALA A 154 1.27 -16.63 2.75
N VAL A 155 0.61 -16.01 3.74
CA VAL A 155 -0.49 -15.07 3.52
C VAL A 155 -0.18 -13.76 4.20
N VAL A 156 -0.29 -12.67 3.46
CA VAL A 156 -0.13 -11.31 3.98
C VAL A 156 -1.37 -10.47 3.67
N VAL A 157 -1.70 -9.55 4.56
CA VAL A 157 -2.64 -8.46 4.30
C VAL A 157 -1.84 -7.24 3.88
N ILE A 158 -2.28 -6.59 2.81
CA ILE A 158 -1.65 -5.40 2.25
C ILE A 158 -2.64 -4.24 2.31
N ALA A 159 -2.18 -3.08 2.77
CA ALA A 159 -2.89 -1.81 2.67
C ALA A 159 -2.02 -0.79 1.92
N ARG A 160 -2.63 0.00 1.04
CA ARG A 160 -1.96 1.00 0.20
C ARG A 160 -2.70 2.32 0.19
N THR A 161 -1.94 3.42 0.05
CA THR A 161 -2.48 4.78 -0.04
C THR A 161 -2.98 5.14 -1.45
N THR A 162 -3.65 4.18 -2.10
CA THR A 162 -4.26 4.33 -3.42
C THR A 162 -5.62 3.64 -3.43
N GLN A 163 -6.43 3.89 -4.47
CA GLN A 163 -7.73 3.22 -4.65
C GLN A 163 -7.61 1.90 -5.40
N GLU A 164 -6.46 1.64 -5.98
CA GLU A 164 -6.16 0.49 -6.85
C GLU A 164 -4.84 -0.15 -6.44
N ALA A 165 -4.71 -1.44 -6.75
CA ALA A 165 -3.44 -2.14 -6.56
C ALA A 165 -2.47 -1.76 -7.67
N ILE A 166 -1.58 -0.79 -7.43
CA ILE A 166 -0.51 -0.46 -8.36
C ILE A 166 0.60 -1.49 -8.20
N VAL A 167 0.97 -2.15 -9.31
CA VAL A 167 2.12 -3.05 -9.40
C VAL A 167 2.84 -2.76 -10.71
N VAL A 168 4.09 -2.39 -10.62
CA VAL A 168 4.98 -2.21 -11.76
C VAL A 168 6.03 -3.31 -11.69
N ASN A 169 5.86 -4.35 -12.50
CA ASN A 169 6.81 -5.45 -12.59
C ASN A 169 8.08 -4.97 -13.31
N LEU A 170 9.22 -5.29 -12.73
CA LEU A 170 10.55 -4.91 -13.24
C LEU A 170 11.22 -6.16 -13.84
N GLU A 171 10.69 -6.61 -14.97
CA GLU A 171 11.21 -7.79 -15.67
C GLU A 171 12.66 -7.56 -16.09
N GLY A 172 13.53 -8.52 -15.79
CA GLY A 172 14.95 -8.46 -16.14
C GLY A 172 15.79 -7.50 -15.29
N LEU A 173 15.25 -6.97 -14.19
CA LEU A 173 16.06 -6.19 -13.25
C LEU A 173 17.04 -7.11 -12.55
N ASP A 174 18.32 -7.00 -12.93
CA ASP A 174 19.42 -7.60 -12.20
C ASP A 174 19.95 -6.60 -11.18
N TRP A 175 19.94 -7.00 -9.92
CA TRP A 175 20.47 -6.15 -8.84
C TRP A 175 21.96 -5.83 -9.01
N SER A 176 22.75 -6.73 -9.62
CA SER A 176 24.19 -6.53 -9.86
C SER A 176 24.50 -5.48 -10.94
N GLU A 177 23.52 -5.16 -11.79
CA GLU A 177 23.66 -4.20 -12.89
C GLU A 177 23.05 -2.82 -12.57
N VAL A 178 22.62 -2.61 -11.32
CA VAL A 178 21.98 -1.34 -10.92
C VAL A 178 23.05 -0.24 -10.80
N ASP A 179 23.09 0.66 -11.79
CA ASP A 179 23.89 1.89 -11.72
C ASP A 179 23.22 2.90 -10.76
N LEU A 180 23.76 2.97 -9.55
CA LEU A 180 23.29 3.87 -8.50
C LEU A 180 23.60 5.35 -8.80
N ALA A 181 24.67 5.63 -9.55
CA ALA A 181 25.06 7.00 -9.90
C ALA A 181 24.05 7.62 -10.87
N ALA A 182 23.57 6.84 -11.86
CA ALA A 182 22.54 7.29 -12.78
C ALA A 182 21.18 7.54 -12.08
N LYS A 183 20.86 6.76 -11.04
CA LYS A 183 19.61 6.94 -10.27
C LYS A 183 19.64 8.11 -9.30
N ALA A 184 20.79 8.38 -8.68
CA ALA A 184 20.97 9.54 -7.82
C ALA A 184 20.84 10.86 -8.60
N ALA A 185 21.31 10.91 -9.85
CA ALA A 185 21.14 12.06 -10.72
C ALA A 185 19.67 12.29 -11.11
N ALA A 186 18.91 11.23 -11.42
CA ALA A 186 17.51 11.33 -11.79
C ALA A 186 16.59 11.73 -10.62
N ALA A 187 16.99 11.47 -9.36
CA ALA A 187 16.24 11.86 -8.17
C ALA A 187 16.43 13.34 -7.78
N GLN A 188 17.44 14.03 -8.34
CA GLN A 188 17.70 15.45 -8.07
C GLN A 188 16.97 16.38 -9.05
N ASP A 189 16.40 15.85 -10.13
CA ASP A 189 15.70 16.60 -11.19
C ASP A 189 14.16 16.58 -11.04
N CYS A 190 13.62 16.10 -9.88
CA CYS A 190 12.18 16.09 -9.58
C CYS A 190 11.77 17.09 -8.51
#